data_91b7a24985a0683a92f955a8a053ba37
#
_entry.id   91b7a24985a0683a92f955a8a053ba37
#
_cell.length_a   1.000
_cell.length_b   1.000
_cell.length_c   1.000
_cell.angle_alpha   90.00
_cell.angle_beta   90.00
_cell.angle_gamma   90.00
#
_symmetry.space_group_name_H-M   'P 1'
#
loop_
_entity.id
_entity.type
_entity.pdbx_description
1 polymer ?
#
loop_
_entity_poly.entity_id
_entity_poly.type
_entity_poly.pdbx_seq_one_letter_code
_entity_poly.pdbx_strand_id
1 'polypeptide(L)'
;MAVAIAEIAGEGPDLRAEGHQDYVVQRWAWWARTADEFDPLVADVLSAAAEKGITGRSAREAAAALSGTRPSTNASLARTAPVALANLRDEAAVAEAARGISTLTHADPEAADACALWCLAIRNAVLTGRFDVRIGLGHIDSERAVLWEERIAEAERSRPSDFAGVNAGPAGALQGAWSAIAATPVPADDPASGVFAADHLRLAPEEAVRGGGDGAAVATIAGGLLGAAYGVSALPWRWRTALRGWPGLDIRGLANLGYKILHDGEPDRLGSCGSWLDLPPPRRHPRDEGVRLGARGWLQKLPRDVDAVVSLCPVIDADVPVGVRHVEVRLIDHFGANQNLDFVLFDTVRAIEALRDEGATVFLHGASGGGRTATVAALYGARRAGIDVAQALAEVCGVLPSADPNPDFRAALRRLYSSDERKNR
;
A
#
# COMPACT_ATOMS: atom_id res chain seq x y z
N MET A 1 0.88 -3.25 15.28
CA MET A 1 2.13 -2.59 15.74
C MET A 1 2.60 -1.49 14.79
N ALA A 2 2.78 -1.72 13.48
CA ALA A 2 3.13 -0.66 12.52
C ALA A 2 2.14 0.53 12.53
N VAL A 3 0.84 0.27 12.58
CA VAL A 3 -0.21 1.30 12.70
C VAL A 3 0.01 2.20 13.92
N ALA A 4 0.34 1.63 15.07
CA ALA A 4 0.59 2.42 16.28
C ALA A 4 1.78 3.39 16.11
N ILE A 5 2.85 2.96 15.42
CA ILE A 5 3.98 3.83 15.07
C ILE A 5 3.50 4.94 14.12
N ALA A 6 2.71 4.58 13.11
CA ALA A 6 2.20 5.54 12.12
C ALA A 6 1.24 6.58 12.75
N GLU A 7 0.38 6.16 13.70
CA GLU A 7 -0.51 7.07 14.43
C GLU A 7 0.31 8.13 15.20
N ILE A 8 1.31 7.69 15.97
CA ILE A 8 2.17 8.61 16.73
C ILE A 8 2.99 9.50 15.78
N ALA A 9 3.59 8.94 14.74
CA ALA A 9 4.33 9.72 13.74
C ALA A 9 3.43 10.75 13.01
N GLY A 10 2.16 10.41 12.77
CA GLY A 10 1.19 11.28 12.12
C GLY A 10 0.69 12.46 12.98
N GLU A 11 1.01 12.49 14.27
CA GLU A 11 0.75 13.64 15.15
C GLU A 11 1.89 14.67 15.14
N GLY A 12 2.91 14.47 14.29
CA GLY A 12 4.03 15.39 14.09
C GLY A 12 5.22 15.22 15.05
N PRO A 13 5.31 14.20 15.90
CA PRO A 13 6.39 14.10 16.87
C PRO A 13 7.62 13.38 16.33
N ASP A 14 8.74 13.69 16.95
CA ASP A 14 9.99 12.97 16.77
C ASP A 14 9.96 11.61 17.49
N LEU A 15 9.96 10.51 16.74
CA LEU A 15 9.96 9.15 17.27
C LEU A 15 11.21 8.79 18.11
N ARG A 16 12.23 9.66 18.14
CA ARG A 16 13.42 9.54 18.99
C ARG A 16 13.13 10.00 20.44
N ALA A 17 12.14 10.87 20.61
CA ALA A 17 11.78 11.39 21.92
C ALA A 17 11.18 10.31 22.83
N GLU A 18 11.66 10.23 24.08
CA GLU A 18 11.26 9.21 25.06
C GLU A 18 9.75 9.19 25.27
N GLY A 19 9.11 10.36 25.40
CA GLY A 19 7.66 10.45 25.59
C GLY A 19 6.85 9.87 24.42
N HIS A 20 7.32 10.00 23.18
CA HIS A 20 6.64 9.42 22.02
C HIS A 20 6.85 7.91 21.94
N GLN A 21 8.02 7.42 22.35
CA GLN A 21 8.26 6.00 22.50
C GLN A 21 7.39 5.37 23.60
N ASP A 22 7.11 6.10 24.68
CA ASP A 22 6.15 5.68 25.71
C ASP A 22 4.75 5.49 25.11
N TYR A 23 4.27 6.44 24.31
CA TYR A 23 2.99 6.30 23.62
C TYR A 23 2.96 5.11 22.65
N VAL A 24 4.03 4.87 21.92
CA VAL A 24 4.14 3.70 21.03
C VAL A 24 3.99 2.40 21.83
N VAL A 25 4.69 2.26 22.97
CA VAL A 25 4.60 1.07 23.84
C VAL A 25 3.20 0.93 24.45
N GLN A 26 2.57 2.03 24.87
CA GLN A 26 1.21 2.02 25.40
C GLN A 26 0.20 1.56 24.33
N ARG A 27 0.35 2.02 23.08
CA ARG A 27 -0.50 1.57 21.97
C ARG A 27 -0.30 0.09 21.66
N TRP A 28 0.94 -0.40 21.71
CA TRP A 28 1.21 -1.83 21.54
C TRP A 28 0.62 -2.67 22.67
N ALA A 29 0.75 -2.23 23.92
CA ALA A 29 0.16 -2.92 25.05
C ALA A 29 -1.37 -2.94 24.97
N TRP A 30 -2.00 -1.86 24.49
CA TRP A 30 -3.44 -1.83 24.26
C TRP A 30 -3.85 -2.81 23.14
N TRP A 31 -3.17 -2.78 21.99
CA TRP A 31 -3.39 -3.71 20.89
C TRP A 31 -3.24 -5.17 21.33
N ALA A 32 -2.20 -5.50 22.09
CA ALA A 32 -1.91 -6.85 22.56
C ALA A 32 -3.05 -7.47 23.41
N ARG A 33 -3.87 -6.63 24.05
CA ARG A 33 -5.05 -7.09 24.84
C ARG A 33 -6.19 -7.65 24.00
N THR A 34 -6.21 -7.34 22.71
CA THR A 34 -7.24 -7.72 21.75
C THR A 34 -6.72 -8.55 20.59
N ALA A 35 -5.40 -8.75 20.51
CA ALA A 35 -4.79 -9.57 19.49
C ALA A 35 -4.91 -11.06 19.87
N ASP A 36 -5.37 -11.88 18.93
CA ASP A 36 -5.54 -13.32 19.14
C ASP A 36 -4.18 -14.03 19.22
N GLU A 37 -3.23 -13.62 18.36
CA GLU A 37 -1.89 -14.20 18.29
C GLU A 37 -0.88 -13.14 17.81
N PHE A 38 0.32 -13.10 18.42
CA PHE A 38 1.44 -12.27 17.97
C PHE A 38 2.77 -12.82 18.49
N ASP A 39 3.86 -12.21 18.07
CA ASP A 39 5.22 -12.64 18.37
C ASP A 39 5.45 -12.88 19.87
N PRO A 40 5.94 -14.08 20.29
CA PRO A 40 6.11 -14.43 21.69
C PRO A 40 7.13 -13.57 22.44
N LEU A 41 8.24 -13.13 21.79
CA LEU A 41 9.20 -12.22 22.41
C LEU A 41 8.54 -10.87 22.72
N VAL A 42 7.77 -10.34 21.78
CA VAL A 42 7.02 -9.09 21.99
C VAL A 42 6.00 -9.23 23.11
N ALA A 43 5.30 -10.36 23.18
CA ALA A 43 4.34 -10.65 24.25
C ALA A 43 5.01 -10.65 25.62
N ASP A 44 6.14 -11.35 25.76
CA ASP A 44 6.91 -11.42 27.01
C ASP A 44 7.44 -10.04 27.44
N VAL A 45 7.97 -9.25 26.49
CA VAL A 45 8.45 -7.87 26.75
C VAL A 45 7.33 -6.96 27.23
N LEU A 46 6.18 -6.94 26.53
CA LEU A 46 5.05 -6.09 26.89
C LEU A 46 4.45 -6.49 28.25
N SER A 47 4.41 -7.80 28.55
CA SER A 47 3.96 -8.30 29.84
C SER A 47 4.88 -7.85 30.99
N ALA A 48 6.19 -8.03 30.84
CA ALA A 48 7.17 -7.61 31.84
C ALA A 48 7.23 -6.07 32.01
N ALA A 49 7.05 -5.31 30.90
CA ALA A 49 6.98 -3.85 30.95
C ALA A 49 5.74 -3.38 31.73
N ALA A 50 4.60 -4.10 31.63
CA ALA A 50 3.37 -3.74 32.33
C ALA A 50 3.50 -3.79 33.86
N GLU A 51 4.38 -4.63 34.40
CA GLU A 51 4.66 -4.73 35.83
C GLU A 51 5.39 -3.49 36.38
N LYS A 52 6.14 -2.76 35.54
CA LYS A 52 6.97 -1.60 35.91
C LYS A 52 6.43 -0.26 35.39
N GLY A 53 5.21 -0.23 34.87
CA GLY A 53 4.67 0.91 34.13
C GLY A 53 4.98 0.78 32.63
N ILE A 54 3.97 1.05 31.79
CA ILE A 54 4.04 0.86 30.34
C ILE A 54 4.74 2.08 29.69
N THR A 55 6.08 2.03 29.67
CA THR A 55 6.95 3.09 29.10
C THR A 55 7.99 2.49 28.15
N GLY A 56 8.60 3.32 27.33
CA GLY A 56 9.73 2.92 26.48
C GLY A 56 10.93 2.42 27.29
N ARG A 57 11.15 3.00 28.47
CA ARG A 57 12.21 2.57 29.39
C ARG A 57 11.95 1.18 29.93
N SER A 58 10.76 0.92 30.50
CA SER A 58 10.41 -0.40 31.06
C SER A 58 10.41 -1.48 29.98
N ALA A 59 10.00 -1.14 28.75
CA ALA A 59 10.05 -2.06 27.61
C ALA A 59 11.49 -2.43 27.22
N ARG A 60 12.40 -1.45 27.12
CA ARG A 60 13.83 -1.72 26.85
C ARG A 60 14.50 -2.52 27.95
N GLU A 61 14.20 -2.25 29.21
CA GLU A 61 14.70 -3.04 30.34
C GLU A 61 14.22 -4.49 30.28
N ALA A 62 12.94 -4.70 29.94
CA ALA A 62 12.38 -6.04 29.75
C ALA A 62 13.02 -6.76 28.54
N ALA A 63 13.19 -6.08 27.41
CA ALA A 63 13.85 -6.64 26.24
C ALA A 63 15.31 -7.04 26.55
N ALA A 64 16.05 -6.19 27.28
CA ALA A 64 17.42 -6.49 27.69
C ALA A 64 17.50 -7.69 28.65
N ALA A 65 16.56 -7.81 29.58
CA ALA A 65 16.51 -8.94 30.52
C ALA A 65 16.20 -10.28 29.83
N LEU A 66 15.44 -10.25 28.74
CA LEU A 66 15.09 -11.44 27.94
C LEU A 66 16.16 -11.77 26.88
N SER A 67 17.08 -10.86 26.61
CA SER A 67 18.19 -11.08 25.67
C SER A 67 19.06 -12.26 26.12
N GLY A 68 19.38 -13.14 25.19
CA GLY A 68 20.15 -14.36 25.48
C GLY A 68 19.32 -15.55 26.03
N THR A 69 18.07 -15.30 26.49
CA THR A 69 17.14 -16.37 26.89
C THR A 69 16.06 -16.63 25.85
N ARG A 70 15.76 -15.65 25.02
CA ARG A 70 14.84 -15.73 23.88
C ARG A 70 15.58 -15.38 22.60
N PRO A 71 15.34 -16.09 21.48
CA PRO A 71 15.89 -15.71 20.19
C PRO A 71 15.31 -14.37 19.73
N SER A 72 16.15 -13.57 19.06
CA SER A 72 15.68 -12.36 18.37
C SER A 72 14.82 -12.74 17.17
N THR A 73 13.72 -12.00 16.96
CA THR A 73 12.76 -12.28 15.91
C THR A 73 12.73 -11.17 14.85
N ASN A 74 12.06 -11.41 13.74
CA ASN A 74 11.86 -10.43 12.66
C ASN A 74 10.77 -9.39 12.98
N ALA A 75 10.07 -9.49 14.11
CA ALA A 75 8.90 -8.69 14.42
C ALA A 75 9.17 -7.18 14.50
N SER A 76 10.40 -6.76 14.90
CA SER A 76 10.78 -5.34 14.85
C SER A 76 10.92 -4.84 13.40
N LEU A 77 11.50 -5.63 12.53
CA LEU A 77 11.70 -5.30 11.12
C LEU A 77 10.36 -5.24 10.36
N ALA A 78 9.46 -6.20 10.60
CA ALA A 78 8.16 -6.26 9.94
C ALA A 78 7.24 -5.06 10.25
N ARG A 79 7.49 -4.31 11.33
CA ARG A 79 6.69 -3.14 11.73
C ARG A 79 7.35 -1.79 11.47
N THR A 80 8.61 -1.76 10.98
CA THR A 80 9.45 -0.55 10.98
C THR A 80 9.13 0.45 9.87
N ALA A 81 8.44 0.05 8.78
CA ALA A 81 8.21 0.91 7.61
C ALA A 81 7.70 2.34 7.91
N PRO A 82 6.77 2.60 8.85
CA PRO A 82 6.31 3.95 9.14
C PRO A 82 7.39 4.88 9.70
N VAL A 83 8.44 4.33 10.34
CA VAL A 83 9.55 5.13 10.89
C VAL A 83 10.30 5.87 9.78
N ALA A 84 10.43 5.25 8.60
CA ALA A 84 11.09 5.84 7.45
C ALA A 84 10.40 7.14 6.97
N LEU A 85 9.07 7.22 7.11
CA LEU A 85 8.28 8.36 6.65
C LEU A 85 8.39 9.55 7.61
N ALA A 86 8.61 9.31 8.91
CA ALA A 86 8.60 10.34 9.94
C ALA A 86 9.77 11.34 9.82
N ASN A 87 10.88 10.95 9.18
CA ASN A 87 12.09 11.79 9.07
C ASN A 87 12.70 11.75 7.66
N LEU A 88 11.88 11.87 6.60
CA LEU A 88 12.35 11.75 5.21
C LEU A 88 13.50 12.70 4.84
N ARG A 89 13.64 13.85 5.51
CA ARG A 89 14.65 14.87 5.19
C ARG A 89 15.99 14.63 5.88
N ASP A 90 16.06 13.71 6.86
CA ASP A 90 17.26 13.48 7.68
C ASP A 90 17.54 11.98 7.82
N GLU A 91 18.58 11.50 7.14
CA GLU A 91 19.00 10.09 7.16
C GLU A 91 19.44 9.61 8.54
N ALA A 92 20.19 10.46 9.26
CA ALA A 92 20.67 10.11 10.59
C ALA A 92 19.49 9.97 11.56
N ALA A 93 18.52 10.87 11.48
CA ALA A 93 17.30 10.80 12.28
C ALA A 93 16.46 9.53 11.97
N VAL A 94 16.35 9.12 10.69
CA VAL A 94 15.70 7.86 10.32
C VAL A 94 16.41 6.65 10.93
N ALA A 95 17.75 6.59 10.81
CA ALA A 95 18.54 5.48 11.36
C ALA A 95 18.43 5.39 12.89
N GLU A 96 18.50 6.53 13.57
CA GLU A 96 18.38 6.63 15.03
C GLU A 96 16.97 6.20 15.48
N ALA A 97 15.92 6.75 14.87
CA ALA A 97 14.54 6.40 15.19
C ALA A 97 14.25 4.91 14.96
N ALA A 98 14.74 4.34 13.85
CA ALA A 98 14.55 2.92 13.54
C ALA A 98 15.17 2.01 14.61
N ARG A 99 16.40 2.31 15.04
CA ARG A 99 17.05 1.60 16.16
C ARG A 99 16.28 1.81 17.46
N GLY A 100 15.90 3.05 17.78
CA GLY A 100 15.17 3.39 18.99
C GLY A 100 13.85 2.63 19.12
N ILE A 101 13.08 2.53 18.05
CA ILE A 101 11.80 1.78 18.00
C ILE A 101 12.03 0.26 18.03
N SER A 102 13.10 -0.24 17.38
CA SER A 102 13.45 -1.66 17.45
C SER A 102 13.78 -2.09 18.88
N THR A 103 14.63 -1.32 19.56
CA THR A 103 15.11 -1.63 20.92
C THR A 103 14.03 -1.62 21.99
N LEU A 104 12.84 -1.10 21.70
CA LEU A 104 11.68 -1.19 22.61
C LEU A 104 11.27 -2.65 22.91
N THR A 105 11.59 -3.59 22.02
CA THR A 105 11.23 -5.01 22.19
C THR A 105 12.35 -5.98 21.83
N HIS A 106 13.40 -5.52 21.13
CA HIS A 106 14.50 -6.36 20.66
C HIS A 106 15.83 -5.72 21.06
N ALA A 107 16.48 -6.25 22.07
CA ALA A 107 17.78 -5.74 22.55
C ALA A 107 18.95 -6.14 21.64
N ASP A 108 18.70 -6.98 20.64
CA ASP A 108 19.69 -7.45 19.69
C ASP A 108 20.15 -6.33 18.73
N PRO A 109 21.45 -6.00 18.68
CA PRO A 109 21.99 -5.03 17.75
C PRO A 109 21.72 -5.37 16.27
N GLU A 110 21.65 -6.66 15.92
CA GLU A 110 21.34 -7.10 14.56
C GLU A 110 19.93 -6.70 14.13
N ALA A 111 18.95 -6.82 15.04
CA ALA A 111 17.58 -6.37 14.79
C ALA A 111 17.51 -4.84 14.61
N ALA A 112 18.27 -4.09 15.40
CA ALA A 112 18.35 -2.63 15.29
C ALA A 112 19.00 -2.18 13.97
N ASP A 113 20.07 -2.85 13.55
CA ASP A 113 20.74 -2.57 12.28
C ASP A 113 19.84 -2.91 11.08
N ALA A 114 19.18 -4.08 11.10
CA ALA A 114 18.22 -4.45 10.05
C ALA A 114 17.12 -3.39 9.88
N CYS A 115 16.56 -2.90 10.99
CA CYS A 115 15.55 -1.85 10.95
C CYS A 115 16.10 -0.54 10.38
N ALA A 116 17.32 -0.13 10.73
CA ALA A 116 17.95 1.06 10.21
C ALA A 116 18.21 0.96 8.69
N LEU A 117 18.80 -0.16 8.23
CA LEU A 117 19.04 -0.43 6.82
C LEU A 117 17.74 -0.38 6.01
N TRP A 118 16.70 -1.05 6.50
CA TRP A 118 15.43 -1.12 5.79
C TRP A 118 14.68 0.20 5.77
N CYS A 119 14.69 0.97 6.86
CA CYS A 119 14.10 2.31 6.89
C CYS A 119 14.81 3.27 5.94
N LEU A 120 16.14 3.21 5.84
CA LEU A 120 16.90 4.05 4.91
C LEU A 120 16.63 3.64 3.45
N ALA A 121 16.50 2.34 3.17
CA ALA A 121 16.08 1.85 1.86
C ALA A 121 14.66 2.33 1.49
N ILE A 122 13.70 2.26 2.42
CA ILE A 122 12.33 2.78 2.24
C ILE A 122 12.37 4.29 1.98
N ARG A 123 13.12 5.05 2.78
CA ARG A 123 13.30 6.50 2.56
C ARG A 123 13.83 6.79 1.14
N ASN A 124 14.88 6.08 0.72
CA ASN A 124 15.43 6.22 -0.63
C ASN A 124 14.38 5.91 -1.70
N ALA A 125 13.61 4.83 -1.52
CA ALA A 125 12.57 4.44 -2.45
C ALA A 125 11.45 5.49 -2.56
N VAL A 126 11.02 6.10 -1.44
CA VAL A 126 10.04 7.21 -1.43
C VAL A 126 10.56 8.41 -2.22
N LEU A 127 11.84 8.76 -2.03
CA LEU A 127 12.43 9.98 -2.62
C LEU A 127 12.84 9.80 -4.09
N THR A 128 13.23 8.59 -4.49
CA THR A 128 13.88 8.36 -5.80
C THR A 128 13.20 7.30 -6.67
N GLY A 129 12.28 6.51 -6.12
CA GLY A 129 11.69 5.34 -6.77
C GLY A 129 12.67 4.17 -6.94
N ARG A 130 13.85 4.19 -6.32
CA ARG A 130 14.91 3.19 -6.49
C ARG A 130 15.07 2.32 -5.27
N PHE A 131 15.34 1.04 -5.49
CA PHE A 131 15.66 0.06 -4.46
C PHE A 131 17.17 0.06 -4.20
N ASP A 132 17.59 0.39 -2.98
CA ASP A 132 18.98 0.32 -2.56
C ASP A 132 19.08 0.13 -1.04
N VAL A 133 19.40 -1.09 -0.61
CA VAL A 133 19.57 -1.40 0.82
C VAL A 133 20.95 -0.96 1.33
N ARG A 134 21.94 -0.85 0.44
CA ARG A 134 23.33 -0.46 0.79
C ARG A 134 23.46 0.97 1.25
N ILE A 135 22.49 1.82 0.88
CA ILE A 135 22.49 3.25 1.30
C ILE A 135 22.56 3.42 2.82
N GLY A 136 22.08 2.42 3.58
CA GLY A 136 22.11 2.43 5.04
C GLY A 136 23.44 2.01 5.66
N LEU A 137 24.39 1.42 4.91
CA LEU A 137 25.64 0.87 5.46
C LEU A 137 26.51 1.93 6.14
N GLY A 138 26.49 3.16 5.64
CA GLY A 138 27.22 4.27 6.25
C GLY A 138 26.71 4.67 7.65
N HIS A 139 25.56 4.16 8.05
CA HIS A 139 24.97 4.38 9.38
C HIS A 139 25.14 3.17 10.31
N ILE A 140 25.83 2.12 9.89
CA ILE A 140 26.14 0.93 10.67
C ILE A 140 27.59 1.00 11.15
N ASP A 141 27.87 0.43 12.33
CA ASP A 141 29.22 0.23 12.79
C ASP A 141 30.06 -0.49 11.73
N SER A 142 31.34 -0.08 11.54
CA SER A 142 32.16 -0.50 10.40
C SER A 142 32.36 -2.02 10.30
N GLU A 143 32.51 -2.71 11.43
CA GLU A 143 32.70 -4.16 11.45
C GLU A 143 31.40 -4.88 11.04
N ARG A 144 30.28 -4.41 11.57
CA ARG A 144 28.96 -4.97 11.22
C ARG A 144 28.54 -4.59 9.81
N ALA A 145 28.95 -3.40 9.31
CA ALA A 145 28.67 -2.99 7.93
C ALA A 145 29.25 -3.95 6.89
N VAL A 146 30.48 -4.48 7.13
CA VAL A 146 31.07 -5.52 6.27
C VAL A 146 30.20 -6.78 6.24
N LEU A 147 29.75 -7.25 7.40
CA LEU A 147 28.85 -8.42 7.47
C LEU A 147 27.52 -8.19 6.77
N TRP A 148 26.93 -6.98 6.91
CA TRP A 148 25.70 -6.64 6.23
C TRP A 148 25.87 -6.53 4.72
N GLU A 149 27.00 -6.01 4.21
CA GLU A 149 27.32 -6.01 2.78
C GLU A 149 27.35 -7.45 2.22
N GLU A 150 28.01 -8.38 2.93
CA GLU A 150 28.08 -9.80 2.52
C GLU A 150 26.67 -10.43 2.47
N ARG A 151 25.83 -10.17 3.49
CA ARG A 151 24.45 -10.66 3.56
C ARG A 151 23.56 -10.10 2.45
N ILE A 152 23.69 -8.80 2.15
CA ILE A 152 22.96 -8.15 1.04
C ILE A 152 23.40 -8.78 -0.29
N ALA A 153 24.69 -8.94 -0.51
CA ALA A 153 25.23 -9.55 -1.71
C ALA A 153 24.83 -11.04 -1.84
N GLU A 154 24.73 -11.78 -0.73
CA GLU A 154 24.20 -13.16 -0.72
C GLU A 154 22.74 -13.17 -1.15
N ALA A 155 21.89 -12.31 -0.57
CA ALA A 155 20.47 -12.23 -0.89
C ALA A 155 20.21 -11.94 -2.37
N GLU A 156 21.05 -11.13 -3.02
CA GLU A 156 20.94 -10.83 -4.46
C GLU A 156 21.24 -12.01 -5.38
N ARG A 157 21.98 -13.01 -4.88
CA ARG A 157 22.34 -14.23 -5.63
C ARG A 157 21.48 -15.43 -5.28
N SER A 158 20.61 -15.28 -4.29
CA SER A 158 19.80 -16.35 -3.69
C SER A 158 18.33 -16.19 -4.02
N ARG A 159 17.53 -17.19 -3.66
CA ARG A 159 16.07 -17.16 -3.71
C ARG A 159 15.50 -17.00 -2.30
N PRO A 160 14.28 -16.48 -2.14
CA PRO A 160 13.64 -16.37 -0.82
C PRO A 160 13.59 -17.68 -0.04
N SER A 161 13.46 -18.84 -0.73
CA SER A 161 13.46 -20.18 -0.13
C SER A 161 14.77 -20.56 0.56
N ASP A 162 15.89 -19.98 0.14
CA ASP A 162 17.21 -20.29 0.71
C ASP A 162 17.32 -19.73 2.14
N PHE A 163 16.47 -18.78 2.50
CA PHE A 163 16.39 -18.16 3.83
C PHE A 163 15.25 -18.70 4.69
N ALA A 164 14.45 -19.67 4.22
CA ALA A 164 13.27 -20.19 4.95
C ALA A 164 13.60 -20.72 6.36
N GLY A 165 14.80 -21.29 6.54
CA GLY A 165 15.23 -21.81 7.83
C GLY A 165 15.72 -20.77 8.84
N VAL A 166 15.96 -19.53 8.41
CA VAL A 166 16.54 -18.45 9.23
C VAL A 166 15.73 -17.16 9.23
N ASN A 167 14.65 -17.06 8.43
CA ASN A 167 13.89 -15.84 8.25
C ASN A 167 12.94 -15.51 9.42
N ALA A 168 12.86 -16.33 10.44
CA ALA A 168 12.26 -15.96 11.72
C ALA A 168 13.11 -14.94 12.49
N GLY A 169 14.43 -14.87 12.22
CA GLY A 169 15.34 -13.86 12.76
C GLY A 169 15.45 -12.61 11.87
N PRO A 170 16.01 -11.49 12.40
CA PRO A 170 16.01 -10.21 11.71
C PRO A 170 16.88 -10.21 10.44
N ALA A 171 18.08 -10.81 10.45
CA ALA A 171 18.95 -10.85 9.28
C ALA A 171 18.38 -11.73 8.17
N GLY A 172 17.94 -12.94 8.50
CA GLY A 172 17.36 -13.85 7.52
C GLY A 172 16.07 -13.30 6.92
N ALA A 173 15.27 -12.56 7.70
CA ALA A 173 14.06 -11.90 7.18
C ALA A 173 14.41 -10.75 6.22
N LEU A 174 15.43 -9.93 6.52
CA LEU A 174 15.92 -8.90 5.60
C LEU A 174 16.45 -9.54 4.30
N GLN A 175 17.27 -10.59 4.43
CA GLN A 175 17.80 -11.32 3.26
C GLN A 175 16.69 -11.95 2.43
N GLY A 176 15.71 -12.60 3.05
CA GLY A 176 14.56 -13.15 2.35
C GLY A 176 13.72 -12.08 1.63
N ALA A 177 13.50 -10.93 2.26
CA ALA A 177 12.76 -9.83 1.66
C ALA A 177 13.54 -9.18 0.49
N TRP A 178 14.84 -8.95 0.67
CA TRP A 178 15.68 -8.40 -0.39
C TRP A 178 15.84 -9.37 -1.55
N SER A 179 16.04 -10.66 -1.28
CA SER A 179 16.07 -11.70 -2.30
C SER A 179 14.76 -11.76 -3.10
N ALA A 180 13.61 -11.67 -2.44
CA ALA A 180 12.31 -11.66 -3.12
C ALA A 180 12.19 -10.48 -4.11
N ILE A 181 12.68 -9.31 -3.73
CA ILE A 181 12.69 -8.12 -4.59
C ILE A 181 13.70 -8.28 -5.74
N ALA A 182 14.94 -8.69 -5.43
CA ALA A 182 16.04 -8.77 -6.39
C ALA A 182 15.87 -9.91 -7.40
N ALA A 183 15.35 -11.07 -6.96
CA ALA A 183 15.16 -12.24 -7.80
C ALA A 183 13.87 -12.18 -8.64
N THR A 184 12.91 -11.31 -8.32
CA THR A 184 11.69 -11.15 -9.10
C THR A 184 11.92 -10.10 -10.20
N PRO A 185 11.91 -10.49 -11.49
CA PRO A 185 12.08 -9.52 -12.57
C PRO A 185 10.97 -8.47 -12.57
N VAL A 186 11.34 -7.20 -12.73
CA VAL A 186 10.36 -6.14 -13.01
C VAL A 186 9.77 -6.38 -14.38
N PRO A 187 8.46 -6.58 -14.53
CA PRO A 187 7.85 -6.79 -15.84
C PRO A 187 8.08 -5.57 -16.75
N ALA A 188 8.37 -5.82 -18.02
CA ALA A 188 8.32 -4.75 -19.01
C ALA A 188 6.85 -4.37 -19.26
N ASP A 189 6.57 -3.08 -19.36
CA ASP A 189 5.21 -2.61 -19.63
C ASP A 189 4.72 -3.12 -20.99
N ASP A 190 3.62 -3.86 -20.97
CA ASP A 190 2.82 -4.26 -22.11
C ASP A 190 1.33 -4.04 -21.78
N PRO A 191 0.86 -2.79 -21.82
CA PRO A 191 -0.50 -2.43 -21.42
C PRO A 191 -1.58 -3.17 -22.21
N ALA A 192 -1.33 -3.50 -23.48
CA ALA A 192 -2.28 -4.24 -24.33
C ALA A 192 -2.48 -5.67 -23.84
N SER A 193 -1.44 -6.31 -23.30
CA SER A 193 -1.51 -7.63 -22.66
C SER A 193 -1.88 -7.57 -21.18
N GLY A 194 -2.00 -6.38 -20.60
CA GLY A 194 -2.30 -6.17 -19.16
C GLY A 194 -1.15 -6.53 -18.25
N VAL A 195 0.08 -6.28 -18.70
CA VAL A 195 1.34 -6.47 -17.95
C VAL A 195 1.96 -5.10 -17.68
N PHE A 196 2.38 -4.88 -16.43
CA PHE A 196 2.87 -3.57 -16.00
C PHE A 196 4.08 -3.71 -15.07
N ALA A 197 5.00 -2.76 -15.12
CA ALA A 197 6.11 -2.67 -14.18
C ALA A 197 5.61 -2.64 -12.71
N ALA A 198 4.45 -2.04 -12.48
CA ALA A 198 3.77 -2.00 -11.18
C ALA A 198 3.39 -3.39 -10.63
N ASP A 199 3.24 -4.42 -11.48
CA ASP A 199 2.98 -5.80 -11.03
C ASP A 199 4.10 -6.36 -10.16
N HIS A 200 5.30 -5.80 -10.21
CA HIS A 200 6.40 -6.17 -9.33
C HIS A 200 6.03 -6.05 -7.84
N LEU A 201 5.22 -5.02 -7.47
CA LEU A 201 4.70 -4.87 -6.11
C LEU A 201 3.87 -6.08 -5.65
N ARG A 202 3.22 -6.77 -6.56
CA ARG A 202 2.46 -7.99 -6.25
C ARG A 202 3.33 -9.24 -6.33
N LEU A 203 4.13 -9.36 -7.39
CA LEU A 203 4.89 -10.57 -7.69
C LEU A 203 5.96 -10.87 -6.65
N ALA A 204 6.74 -9.87 -6.21
CA ALA A 204 7.83 -10.10 -5.26
C ALA A 204 7.34 -10.51 -3.86
N PRO A 205 6.29 -9.91 -3.23
CA PRO A 205 5.72 -10.44 -2.00
C PRO A 205 5.12 -11.84 -2.16
N GLU A 206 4.52 -12.18 -3.31
CA GLU A 206 4.05 -13.53 -3.58
C GLU A 206 5.21 -14.54 -3.58
N GLU A 207 6.38 -14.19 -4.16
CA GLU A 207 7.59 -15.02 -4.10
C GLU A 207 8.14 -15.13 -2.67
N ALA A 208 8.09 -14.04 -1.88
CA ALA A 208 8.45 -14.09 -0.47
C ALA A 208 7.62 -15.11 0.31
N VAL A 209 6.29 -15.13 0.10
CA VAL A 209 5.38 -16.11 0.72
C VAL A 209 5.71 -17.54 0.25
N ARG A 210 5.94 -17.75 -1.05
CA ARG A 210 6.31 -19.06 -1.61
C ARG A 210 7.65 -19.57 -1.10
N GLY A 211 8.54 -18.67 -0.69
CA GLY A 211 9.83 -18.98 -0.10
C GLY A 211 9.75 -19.82 1.19
N GLY A 212 8.63 -19.75 1.91
CA GLY A 212 8.41 -20.55 3.12
C GLY A 212 9.01 -19.92 4.40
N GLY A 213 9.09 -20.72 5.48
CA GLY A 213 9.43 -20.21 6.80
C GLY A 213 8.42 -19.18 7.28
N ASP A 214 8.89 -18.05 7.81
CA ASP A 214 8.03 -16.90 8.13
C ASP A 214 7.78 -15.99 6.90
N GLY A 215 7.29 -16.61 5.82
CA GLY A 215 7.05 -15.95 4.54
C GLY A 215 6.08 -14.76 4.62
N ALA A 216 5.15 -14.77 5.57
CA ALA A 216 4.21 -13.66 5.78
C ALA A 216 4.92 -12.39 6.30
N ALA A 217 5.83 -12.54 7.27
CA ALA A 217 6.65 -11.43 7.75
C ALA A 217 7.60 -10.94 6.66
N VAL A 218 8.27 -11.85 5.94
CA VAL A 218 9.16 -11.52 4.82
C VAL A 218 8.42 -10.74 3.73
N ALA A 219 7.19 -11.16 3.36
CA ALA A 219 6.35 -10.45 2.39
C ALA A 219 5.92 -9.06 2.90
N THR A 220 5.65 -8.91 4.20
CA THR A 220 5.34 -7.63 4.82
C THR A 220 6.52 -6.67 4.76
N ILE A 221 7.73 -7.16 5.03
CA ILE A 221 8.98 -6.40 4.96
C ILE A 221 9.21 -5.95 3.51
N ALA A 222 9.19 -6.88 2.55
CA ALA A 222 9.35 -6.58 1.12
C ALA A 222 8.28 -5.59 0.61
N GLY A 223 7.02 -5.80 1.00
CA GLY A 223 5.89 -4.94 0.64
C GLY A 223 6.05 -3.50 1.11
N GLY A 224 6.68 -3.27 2.27
CA GLY A 224 7.00 -1.93 2.76
C GLY A 224 7.94 -1.15 1.83
N LEU A 225 8.99 -1.79 1.35
CA LEU A 225 9.95 -1.19 0.42
C LEU A 225 9.37 -1.02 -0.99
N LEU A 226 8.66 -2.04 -1.49
CA LEU A 226 8.00 -1.98 -2.80
C LEU A 226 6.90 -0.93 -2.83
N GLY A 227 6.09 -0.86 -1.76
CA GLY A 227 5.04 0.15 -1.63
C GLY A 227 5.57 1.58 -1.59
N ALA A 228 6.77 1.78 -1.03
CA ALA A 228 7.46 3.06 -1.03
C ALA A 228 7.88 3.52 -2.45
N ALA A 229 8.29 2.58 -3.30
CA ALA A 229 8.72 2.90 -4.67
C ALA A 229 7.54 3.05 -5.64
N TYR A 230 6.58 2.11 -5.60
CA TYR A 230 5.48 2.05 -6.57
C TYR A 230 4.25 2.87 -6.14
N GLY A 231 4.10 3.17 -4.85
CA GLY A 231 2.96 3.90 -4.32
C GLY A 231 1.68 3.07 -4.18
N VAL A 232 0.68 3.64 -3.52
CA VAL A 232 -0.62 2.99 -3.27
C VAL A 232 -1.40 2.68 -4.56
N SER A 233 -1.12 3.41 -5.63
CA SER A 233 -1.76 3.21 -6.95
C SER A 233 -1.39 1.88 -7.61
N ALA A 234 -0.25 1.28 -7.25
CA ALA A 234 0.19 -0.02 -7.73
C ALA A 234 -0.43 -1.22 -6.99
N LEU A 235 -1.20 -1.00 -5.92
CA LEU A 235 -1.87 -2.09 -5.21
C LEU A 235 -3.06 -2.61 -6.01
N PRO A 236 -3.16 -3.93 -6.27
CA PRO A 236 -4.32 -4.53 -6.93
C PRO A 236 -5.62 -4.24 -6.18
N TRP A 237 -6.73 -4.04 -6.91
CA TRP A 237 -8.02 -3.72 -6.31
C TRP A 237 -8.48 -4.77 -5.29
N ARG A 238 -8.17 -6.06 -5.52
CA ARG A 238 -8.51 -7.16 -4.60
C ARG A 238 -7.82 -7.00 -3.25
N TRP A 239 -6.55 -6.57 -3.24
CA TRP A 239 -5.83 -6.31 -2.00
C TRP A 239 -6.37 -5.07 -1.29
N ARG A 240 -6.63 -3.99 -2.05
CA ARG A 240 -7.20 -2.76 -1.48
C ARG A 240 -8.56 -2.98 -0.81
N THR A 241 -9.43 -3.78 -1.42
CA THR A 241 -10.76 -4.06 -0.87
C THR A 241 -10.75 -5.08 0.26
N ALA A 242 -9.79 -6.00 0.28
CA ALA A 242 -9.65 -7.02 1.33
C ALA A 242 -8.98 -6.48 2.60
N LEU A 243 -8.17 -5.42 2.47
CA LEU A 243 -7.36 -4.91 3.59
C LEU A 243 -8.25 -4.37 4.70
N ARG A 244 -8.17 -5.02 5.86
CA ARG A 244 -8.78 -4.59 7.13
C ARG A 244 -7.82 -4.94 8.25
N GLY A 245 -7.70 -4.07 9.22
CA GLY A 245 -6.82 -4.31 10.35
C GLY A 245 -7.15 -3.45 11.57
N TRP A 246 -6.50 -3.76 12.66
CA TRP A 246 -6.61 -3.00 13.90
C TRP A 246 -6.16 -1.54 13.70
N PRO A 247 -6.85 -0.58 14.32
CA PRO A 247 -8.11 -0.63 15.11
C PRO A 247 -9.39 -0.48 14.28
N GLY A 248 -9.49 -1.10 13.13
CA GLY A 248 -10.59 -0.99 12.16
C GLY A 248 -10.22 -0.21 10.91
N LEU A 249 -8.91 -0.04 10.65
CA LEU A 249 -8.42 0.65 9.47
C LEU A 249 -8.57 -0.20 8.21
N ASP A 250 -8.92 0.48 7.14
CA ASP A 250 -8.84 0.01 5.76
C ASP A 250 -7.71 0.74 4.99
N ILE A 251 -7.66 0.55 3.69
CA ILE A 251 -6.65 1.19 2.82
C ILE A 251 -6.70 2.72 2.89
N ARG A 252 -7.88 3.32 3.08
CA ARG A 252 -8.04 4.78 3.19
C ARG A 252 -7.48 5.30 4.51
N GLY A 253 -7.79 4.60 5.59
CA GLY A 253 -7.23 4.91 6.91
C GLY A 253 -5.71 4.87 6.90
N LEU A 254 -5.11 3.84 6.28
CA LEU A 254 -3.66 3.72 6.14
C LEU A 254 -3.07 4.81 5.24
N ALA A 255 -3.70 5.12 4.11
CA ALA A 255 -3.24 6.19 3.22
C ALA A 255 -3.30 7.56 3.91
N ASN A 256 -4.35 7.82 4.71
CA ASN A 256 -4.46 9.05 5.48
C ASN A 256 -3.40 9.14 6.59
N LEU A 257 -3.03 8.02 7.23
CA LEU A 257 -1.92 8.01 8.19
C LEU A 257 -0.59 8.37 7.49
N GLY A 258 -0.31 7.76 6.34
CA GLY A 258 0.86 8.11 5.53
C GLY A 258 0.87 9.59 5.14
N TYR A 259 -0.27 10.13 4.72
CA TYR A 259 -0.42 11.55 4.38
C TYR A 259 -0.13 12.46 5.59
N LYS A 260 -0.71 12.16 6.75
CA LYS A 260 -0.47 12.92 7.98
C LYS A 260 0.99 12.95 8.39
N ILE A 261 1.71 11.83 8.30
CA ILE A 261 3.15 11.76 8.59
C ILE A 261 3.93 12.72 7.69
N LEU A 262 3.56 12.80 6.41
CA LEU A 262 4.25 13.64 5.41
C LEU A 262 3.88 15.12 5.48
N HIS A 263 2.77 15.47 6.13
CA HIS A 263 2.20 16.81 6.19
C HIS A 263 1.98 17.30 7.64
N ASP A 264 2.89 16.97 8.54
CA ASP A 264 2.94 17.48 9.92
C ASP A 264 1.59 17.36 10.68
N GLY A 265 0.91 16.23 10.51
CA GLY A 265 -0.35 15.92 11.18
C GLY A 265 -1.62 16.39 10.44
N GLU A 266 -1.48 17.17 9.37
CA GLU A 266 -2.65 17.61 8.59
C GLU A 266 -3.30 16.43 7.86
N PRO A 267 -4.63 16.27 7.98
CA PRO A 267 -5.33 15.20 7.26
C PRO A 267 -5.43 15.48 5.77
N ASP A 268 -5.52 14.43 4.96
CA ASP A 268 -5.83 14.54 3.54
C ASP A 268 -7.22 15.19 3.35
N ARG A 269 -7.24 16.45 2.91
CA ARG A 269 -8.45 17.23 2.67
C ARG A 269 -9.07 16.99 1.30
N LEU A 270 -8.50 16.12 0.46
CA LEU A 270 -9.01 15.86 -0.89
C LEU A 270 -10.41 15.23 -0.92
N GLY A 271 -10.98 14.85 0.24
CA GLY A 271 -12.33 14.34 0.38
C GLY A 271 -13.47 15.39 0.28
N SER A 272 -13.19 16.69 0.39
CA SER A 272 -14.21 17.75 0.34
C SER A 272 -14.41 18.29 -1.08
N CYS A 273 -14.89 17.47 -2.01
CA CYS A 273 -15.49 18.00 -3.22
C CYS A 273 -16.83 18.65 -2.88
N GLY A 274 -17.01 19.93 -3.25
CA GLY A 274 -18.21 20.70 -2.95
C GLY A 274 -19.52 20.03 -3.39
N SER A 275 -20.61 20.42 -2.77
CA SER A 275 -21.96 19.98 -3.11
C SER A 275 -22.32 20.39 -4.56
N TRP A 276 -22.40 19.40 -5.44
CA TRP A 276 -22.86 19.58 -6.81
C TRP A 276 -24.38 19.33 -6.82
N LEU A 277 -25.21 20.39 -6.79
CA LEU A 277 -26.65 20.28 -6.61
C LEU A 277 -27.43 19.96 -7.90
N ASP A 278 -26.85 20.19 -9.09
CA ASP A 278 -27.54 20.01 -10.39
C ASP A 278 -26.78 19.10 -11.36
N LEU A 279 -26.46 17.88 -10.94
CA LEU A 279 -25.83 16.91 -11.84
C LEU A 279 -26.87 16.04 -12.56
N PRO A 280 -26.68 15.74 -13.85
CA PRO A 280 -27.61 14.89 -14.59
C PRO A 280 -27.71 13.50 -13.92
N PRO A 281 -28.90 12.86 -13.99
CA PRO A 281 -29.09 11.54 -13.39
C PRO A 281 -28.16 10.51 -14.03
N PRO A 282 -27.83 9.43 -13.26
CA PRO A 282 -26.99 8.35 -13.76
C PRO A 282 -27.54 7.77 -15.06
N ARG A 283 -26.63 7.49 -16.01
CA ARG A 283 -26.97 6.89 -17.30
C ARG A 283 -26.54 5.44 -17.33
N ARG A 284 -27.23 4.60 -18.07
CA ARG A 284 -26.80 3.22 -18.34
C ARG A 284 -25.59 3.24 -19.26
N HIS A 285 -24.67 2.34 -19.03
CA HIS A 285 -23.55 2.14 -19.95
C HIS A 285 -24.06 1.62 -21.30
N PRO A 286 -23.55 2.12 -22.46
CA PRO A 286 -24.09 1.75 -23.79
C PRO A 286 -24.02 0.25 -24.10
N ARG A 287 -23.07 -0.46 -23.50
CA ARG A 287 -22.79 -1.87 -23.76
C ARG A 287 -23.09 -2.82 -22.61
N ASP A 288 -23.51 -2.31 -21.45
CA ASP A 288 -23.89 -3.13 -20.28
C ASP A 288 -24.90 -2.38 -19.40
N GLU A 289 -26.15 -2.81 -19.45
CA GLU A 289 -27.23 -2.20 -18.66
C GLU A 289 -27.03 -2.31 -17.14
N GLY A 290 -26.22 -3.27 -16.67
CA GLY A 290 -25.88 -3.42 -15.27
C GLY A 290 -24.79 -2.48 -14.78
N VAL A 291 -24.27 -1.59 -15.65
CA VAL A 291 -23.34 -0.53 -15.26
C VAL A 291 -24.02 0.82 -15.43
N ARG A 292 -24.04 1.60 -14.35
CA ARG A 292 -24.57 2.96 -14.34
C ARG A 292 -23.44 3.96 -14.21
N LEU A 293 -23.46 5.01 -15.03
CA LEU A 293 -22.43 6.04 -15.13
C LEU A 293 -22.95 7.33 -14.52
N GLY A 294 -22.18 7.98 -13.67
CA GLY A 294 -22.64 9.22 -13.05
C GLY A 294 -21.55 10.00 -12.32
N ALA A 295 -22.00 10.89 -11.45
CA ALA A 295 -21.18 11.74 -10.63
C ALA A 295 -21.36 11.44 -9.13
N ARG A 296 -20.37 11.82 -8.31
CA ARG A 296 -20.35 11.61 -6.85
C ARG A 296 -21.64 12.05 -6.14
N GLY A 297 -22.23 13.17 -6.56
CA GLY A 297 -23.46 13.69 -5.92
C GLY A 297 -24.67 12.73 -5.92
N TRP A 298 -24.61 11.67 -6.74
CA TRP A 298 -25.66 10.64 -6.76
C TRP A 298 -25.46 9.54 -5.72
N LEU A 299 -24.34 9.49 -5.00
CA LEU A 299 -24.12 8.49 -3.93
C LEU A 299 -25.20 8.56 -2.84
N GLN A 300 -25.63 9.76 -2.45
CA GLN A 300 -26.69 9.96 -1.45
C GLN A 300 -28.10 9.59 -1.96
N LYS A 301 -28.28 9.45 -3.28
CA LYS A 301 -29.52 9.09 -3.95
C LYS A 301 -29.33 7.86 -4.83
N LEU A 302 -28.47 6.96 -4.38
CA LEU A 302 -28.10 5.75 -5.14
C LEU A 302 -29.36 4.92 -5.46
N PRO A 303 -29.57 4.50 -6.71
CA PRO A 303 -30.66 3.60 -7.06
C PRO A 303 -30.62 2.31 -6.25
N ARG A 304 -31.78 1.82 -5.82
CA ARG A 304 -31.89 0.65 -4.91
C ARG A 304 -31.36 -0.66 -5.50
N ASP A 305 -31.22 -0.73 -6.81
CA ASP A 305 -30.73 -1.87 -7.56
C ASP A 305 -29.20 -1.85 -7.74
N VAL A 306 -28.48 -0.92 -7.13
CA VAL A 306 -27.01 -0.86 -7.17
C VAL A 306 -26.41 -1.69 -6.03
N ASP A 307 -25.63 -2.70 -6.39
CA ASP A 307 -24.97 -3.63 -5.46
C ASP A 307 -23.52 -3.22 -5.16
N ALA A 308 -22.91 -2.44 -6.05
CA ALA A 308 -21.51 -2.03 -5.91
C ALA A 308 -21.26 -0.61 -6.47
N VAL A 309 -20.37 0.11 -5.83
CA VAL A 309 -19.89 1.43 -6.24
C VAL A 309 -18.41 1.36 -6.58
N VAL A 310 -18.04 1.91 -7.74
CA VAL A 310 -16.65 2.13 -8.13
C VAL A 310 -16.41 3.64 -8.20
N SER A 311 -15.67 4.16 -7.21
CA SER A 311 -15.40 5.58 -7.07
C SER A 311 -14.05 5.94 -7.66
N LEU A 312 -14.02 6.81 -8.68
CA LEU A 312 -12.81 7.31 -9.33
C LEU A 312 -12.30 8.64 -8.72
N CYS A 313 -12.82 9.00 -7.57
CA CYS A 313 -12.42 10.17 -6.80
C CYS A 313 -12.62 9.86 -5.31
N PRO A 314 -11.97 10.60 -4.41
CA PRO A 314 -12.17 10.42 -2.98
C PRO A 314 -13.64 10.60 -2.56
N VAL A 315 -14.10 9.69 -1.70
CA VAL A 315 -15.42 9.74 -1.06
C VAL A 315 -15.24 9.47 0.43
N ILE A 316 -16.17 9.93 1.25
CA ILE A 316 -16.20 9.58 2.68
C ILE A 316 -17.07 8.32 2.86
N ASP A 317 -16.81 7.54 3.93
CA ASP A 317 -17.53 6.29 4.18
C ASP A 317 -19.03 6.47 4.27
N ALA A 318 -19.47 7.57 4.87
CA ALA A 318 -20.89 7.90 4.99
C ALA A 318 -21.59 8.18 3.64
N ASP A 319 -20.82 8.42 2.57
CA ASP A 319 -21.41 8.66 1.23
C ASP A 319 -21.86 7.35 0.55
N VAL A 320 -21.28 6.20 0.93
CA VAL A 320 -21.65 4.90 0.34
C VAL A 320 -22.60 4.18 1.29
N PRO A 321 -23.80 3.77 0.84
CA PRO A 321 -24.77 3.09 1.71
C PRO A 321 -24.23 1.79 2.30
N VAL A 322 -24.62 1.50 3.55
CA VAL A 322 -24.27 0.26 4.22
C VAL A 322 -24.77 -0.95 3.42
N GLY A 323 -23.94 -1.95 3.24
CA GLY A 323 -24.25 -3.16 2.48
C GLY A 323 -23.92 -3.07 0.99
N VAL A 324 -23.59 -1.89 0.47
CA VAL A 324 -23.11 -1.72 -0.90
C VAL A 324 -21.60 -1.94 -0.94
N ARG A 325 -21.12 -2.79 -1.83
CA ARG A 325 -19.68 -3.02 -2.01
C ARG A 325 -19.02 -1.78 -2.57
N HIS A 326 -17.84 -1.42 -2.07
CA HIS A 326 -17.13 -0.23 -2.50
C HIS A 326 -15.71 -0.53 -2.99
N VAL A 327 -15.41 -0.09 -4.19
CA VAL A 327 -14.07 -0.07 -4.77
C VAL A 327 -13.65 1.39 -4.98
N GLU A 328 -12.72 1.85 -4.17
CA GLU A 328 -12.17 3.21 -4.32
C GLU A 328 -10.92 3.19 -5.18
N VAL A 329 -10.90 4.07 -6.17
CA VAL A 329 -9.78 4.30 -7.10
C VAL A 329 -9.49 5.80 -7.13
N ARG A 330 -8.29 6.17 -6.70
CA ARG A 330 -7.89 7.59 -6.69
C ARG A 330 -7.26 7.96 -8.02
N LEU A 331 -8.08 8.47 -8.95
CA LEU A 331 -7.63 9.08 -10.19
C LEU A 331 -7.70 10.61 -10.07
N ILE A 332 -6.62 11.27 -10.46
CA ILE A 332 -6.52 12.74 -10.51
C ILE A 332 -6.82 13.17 -11.94
N ASP A 333 -7.82 14.06 -12.10
CA ASP A 333 -8.22 14.57 -13.42
C ASP A 333 -7.33 15.75 -13.84
N HIS A 334 -6.02 15.49 -13.87
CA HIS A 334 -5.01 16.45 -14.29
C HIS A 334 -3.89 15.74 -15.02
N PHE A 335 -3.35 16.39 -16.07
CA PHE A 335 -2.27 15.87 -16.90
C PHE A 335 -1.01 15.60 -16.05
N GLY A 336 -0.40 14.44 -16.25
CA GLY A 336 0.83 14.02 -15.59
C GLY A 336 0.69 13.69 -14.10
N ALA A 337 -0.52 13.72 -13.52
CA ALA A 337 -0.69 13.59 -12.07
C ALA A 337 -0.86 12.14 -11.57
N ASN A 338 -1.06 11.17 -12.47
CA ASN A 338 -1.34 9.78 -12.08
C ASN A 338 -0.13 8.90 -12.32
N GLN A 339 0.48 8.42 -11.23
CA GLN A 339 1.44 7.31 -11.30
C GLN A 339 0.72 6.01 -11.68
N ASN A 340 1.41 5.13 -12.40
CA ASN A 340 0.89 3.81 -12.81
C ASN A 340 -0.47 3.89 -13.54
N LEU A 341 -0.74 4.95 -14.32
CA LEU A 341 -2.05 5.22 -14.90
C LEU A 341 -2.63 4.02 -15.65
N ASP A 342 -1.84 3.39 -16.51
CA ASP A 342 -2.28 2.26 -17.33
C ASP A 342 -2.68 1.06 -16.44
N PHE A 343 -1.86 0.74 -15.44
CA PHE A 343 -2.20 -0.28 -14.45
C PHE A 343 -3.51 0.06 -13.70
N VAL A 344 -3.65 1.29 -13.21
CA VAL A 344 -4.84 1.72 -12.46
C VAL A 344 -6.13 1.59 -13.28
N LEU A 345 -6.09 2.03 -14.53
CA LEU A 345 -7.24 1.94 -15.43
C LEU A 345 -7.60 0.48 -15.73
N PHE A 346 -6.58 -0.34 -16.02
CA PHE A 346 -6.77 -1.77 -16.31
C PHE A 346 -7.31 -2.52 -15.08
N ASP A 347 -6.71 -2.33 -13.91
CA ASP A 347 -7.13 -2.95 -12.64
C ASP A 347 -8.54 -2.53 -12.25
N THR A 348 -8.91 -1.26 -12.49
CA THR A 348 -10.28 -0.76 -12.26
C THR A 348 -11.30 -1.46 -13.16
N VAL A 349 -10.98 -1.63 -14.44
CA VAL A 349 -11.86 -2.36 -15.37
C VAL A 349 -12.00 -3.82 -14.95
N ARG A 350 -10.92 -4.48 -14.53
CA ARG A 350 -10.99 -5.85 -13.98
C ARG A 350 -11.86 -5.93 -12.72
N ALA A 351 -11.86 -4.90 -11.89
CA ALA A 351 -12.78 -4.84 -10.75
C ALA A 351 -14.24 -4.79 -11.21
N ILE A 352 -14.57 -3.96 -12.22
CA ILE A 352 -15.92 -3.88 -12.78
C ILE A 352 -16.29 -5.22 -13.44
N GLU A 353 -15.42 -5.82 -14.24
CA GLU A 353 -15.62 -7.13 -14.85
C GLU A 353 -15.97 -8.18 -13.80
N ALA A 354 -15.17 -8.29 -12.73
CA ALA A 354 -15.40 -9.25 -11.65
C ALA A 354 -16.76 -9.03 -10.94
N LEU A 355 -17.11 -7.79 -10.62
CA LEU A 355 -18.39 -7.44 -10.03
C LEU A 355 -19.56 -7.80 -10.95
N ARG A 356 -19.42 -7.57 -12.26
CA ARG A 356 -20.44 -7.91 -13.25
C ARG A 356 -20.58 -9.41 -13.48
N ASP A 357 -19.50 -10.16 -13.42
CA ASP A 357 -19.51 -11.62 -13.53
C ASP A 357 -20.22 -12.28 -12.34
N GLU A 358 -20.21 -11.64 -11.17
CA GLU A 358 -21.00 -12.00 -9.99
C GLU A 358 -22.47 -11.54 -10.08
N GLY A 359 -22.87 -10.85 -11.16
CA GLY A 359 -24.23 -10.36 -11.37
C GLY A 359 -24.54 -9.01 -10.73
N ALA A 360 -23.57 -8.34 -10.10
CA ALA A 360 -23.80 -7.08 -9.40
C ALA A 360 -24.09 -5.91 -10.35
N THR A 361 -25.06 -5.07 -10.03
CA THR A 361 -25.25 -3.77 -10.66
C THR A 361 -24.22 -2.78 -10.10
N VAL A 362 -23.42 -2.19 -10.98
CA VAL A 362 -22.29 -1.32 -10.62
C VAL A 362 -22.61 0.14 -10.90
N PHE A 363 -22.39 1.02 -9.94
CA PHE A 363 -22.36 2.47 -10.14
C PHE A 363 -20.92 2.96 -10.26
N LEU A 364 -20.52 3.37 -11.46
CA LEU A 364 -19.21 3.93 -11.78
C LEU A 364 -19.31 5.46 -11.80
N HIS A 365 -18.52 6.13 -10.96
CA HIS A 365 -18.57 7.58 -10.90
C HIS A 365 -17.20 8.25 -10.67
N GLY A 366 -17.05 9.46 -11.18
CA GLY A 366 -16.05 10.44 -10.78
C GLY A 366 -16.68 11.59 -10.02
N ALA A 367 -15.94 12.68 -9.81
CA ALA A 367 -16.46 13.86 -9.11
C ALA A 367 -17.67 14.47 -9.85
N SER A 368 -17.51 14.74 -11.16
CA SER A 368 -18.53 15.37 -12.02
C SER A 368 -19.17 14.41 -13.03
N GLY A 369 -18.73 13.15 -13.10
CA GLY A 369 -19.15 12.21 -14.15
C GLY A 369 -18.48 12.45 -15.53
N GLY A 370 -17.46 13.31 -15.59
CA GLY A 370 -16.77 13.72 -16.80
C GLY A 370 -15.61 12.78 -17.21
N GLY A 371 -14.39 13.33 -17.33
CA GLY A 371 -13.24 12.66 -17.94
C GLY A 371 -12.89 11.27 -17.39
N ARG A 372 -12.76 11.12 -16.05
CA ARG A 372 -12.43 9.83 -15.39
C ARG A 372 -13.47 8.75 -15.63
N THR A 373 -14.76 9.09 -15.42
CA THR A 373 -15.88 8.15 -15.65
C THR A 373 -15.93 7.68 -17.08
N ALA A 374 -15.81 8.62 -18.04
CA ALA A 374 -15.83 8.28 -19.45
C ALA A 374 -14.65 7.40 -19.87
N THR A 375 -13.46 7.65 -19.33
CA THR A 375 -12.24 6.85 -19.62
C THR A 375 -12.43 5.39 -19.21
N VAL A 376 -12.80 5.16 -17.94
CA VAL A 376 -12.98 3.80 -17.42
C VAL A 376 -14.15 3.09 -18.11
N ALA A 377 -15.27 3.81 -18.35
CA ALA A 377 -16.42 3.27 -19.05
C ALA A 377 -16.07 2.87 -20.50
N ALA A 378 -15.32 3.71 -21.23
CA ALA A 378 -14.90 3.40 -22.60
C ALA A 378 -14.00 2.16 -22.66
N LEU A 379 -13.00 2.06 -21.77
CA LEU A 379 -12.12 0.89 -21.69
C LEU A 379 -12.91 -0.39 -21.36
N TYR A 380 -13.80 -0.31 -20.38
CA TYR A 380 -14.71 -1.42 -20.02
C TYR A 380 -15.58 -1.85 -21.20
N GLY A 381 -16.23 -0.88 -21.87
CA GLY A 381 -17.11 -1.15 -23.02
C GLY A 381 -16.37 -1.75 -24.21
N ALA A 382 -15.17 -1.27 -24.51
CA ALA A 382 -14.31 -1.80 -25.57
C ALA A 382 -13.94 -3.25 -25.31
N ARG A 383 -13.52 -3.58 -24.08
CA ARG A 383 -13.16 -4.95 -23.67
C ARG A 383 -14.37 -5.88 -23.65
N ARG A 384 -15.49 -5.44 -23.09
CA ARG A 384 -16.72 -6.22 -22.97
C ARG A 384 -17.33 -6.58 -24.33
N ALA A 385 -17.35 -5.63 -25.27
CA ALA A 385 -17.96 -5.79 -26.59
C ALA A 385 -16.97 -6.18 -27.70
N GLY A 386 -15.66 -6.17 -27.44
CA GLY A 386 -14.64 -6.46 -28.44
C GLY A 386 -14.59 -5.42 -29.58
N ILE A 387 -14.93 -4.15 -29.29
CA ILE A 387 -14.97 -3.05 -30.24
C ILE A 387 -13.76 -2.12 -30.06
N ASP A 388 -13.51 -1.28 -31.05
CA ASP A 388 -12.48 -0.25 -30.97
C ASP A 388 -12.74 0.72 -29.80
N VAL A 389 -11.68 1.14 -29.12
CA VAL A 389 -11.79 1.99 -27.92
C VAL A 389 -12.24 3.41 -28.25
N ALA A 390 -11.93 3.92 -29.44
CA ALA A 390 -12.41 5.23 -29.88
C ALA A 390 -13.92 5.18 -30.16
N GLN A 391 -14.41 4.06 -30.73
CA GLN A 391 -15.85 3.82 -30.87
C GLN A 391 -16.54 3.74 -29.51
N ALA A 392 -16.00 2.96 -28.55
CA ALA A 392 -16.53 2.84 -27.21
C ALA A 392 -16.57 4.20 -26.49
N LEU A 393 -15.52 5.00 -26.64
CA LEU A 393 -15.49 6.36 -26.08
C LEU A 393 -16.57 7.26 -26.70
N ALA A 394 -16.75 7.22 -28.01
CA ALA A 394 -17.79 8.00 -28.67
C ALA A 394 -19.20 7.62 -28.19
N GLU A 395 -19.47 6.33 -27.99
CA GLU A 395 -20.75 5.85 -27.44
C GLU A 395 -20.96 6.32 -26.01
N VAL A 396 -19.93 6.28 -25.16
CA VAL A 396 -19.99 6.80 -23.78
C VAL A 396 -20.20 8.30 -23.77
N CYS A 397 -19.51 9.06 -24.62
CA CYS A 397 -19.74 10.52 -24.75
C CYS A 397 -21.17 10.84 -25.20
N GLY A 398 -21.80 9.98 -25.99
CA GLY A 398 -23.19 10.14 -26.40
C GLY A 398 -24.19 10.05 -25.23
N VAL A 399 -23.88 9.30 -24.18
CA VAL A 399 -24.74 9.17 -22.96
C VAL A 399 -24.29 10.07 -21.80
N LEU A 400 -23.04 10.52 -21.80
CA LEU A 400 -22.44 11.44 -20.82
C LEU A 400 -22.00 12.74 -21.52
N PRO A 401 -22.86 13.74 -21.65
CA PRO A 401 -22.53 14.98 -22.38
C PRO A 401 -21.37 15.80 -21.79
N SER A 402 -21.06 15.58 -20.49
CA SER A 402 -19.92 16.20 -19.80
C SER A 402 -18.62 15.41 -19.94
N ALA A 403 -18.60 14.33 -20.74
CA ALA A 403 -17.45 13.49 -20.91
C ALA A 403 -16.35 14.22 -21.70
N ASP A 404 -15.23 14.48 -21.05
CA ASP A 404 -14.02 15.04 -21.66
C ASP A 404 -12.77 14.46 -21.01
N PRO A 405 -12.32 13.24 -21.43
CA PRO A 405 -11.08 12.68 -20.95
C PRO A 405 -9.89 13.56 -21.33
N ASN A 406 -9.03 13.87 -20.37
CA ASN A 406 -7.82 14.62 -20.60
C ASN A 406 -6.84 13.86 -21.54
N PRO A 407 -5.78 14.52 -22.06
CA PRO A 407 -4.85 13.90 -23.02
C PRO A 407 -4.19 12.61 -22.51
N ASP A 408 -3.83 12.52 -21.22
CA ASP A 408 -3.23 11.31 -20.64
C ASP A 408 -4.20 10.13 -20.67
N PHE A 409 -5.45 10.36 -20.29
CA PHE A 409 -6.49 9.34 -20.32
C PHE A 409 -6.75 8.85 -21.74
N ARG A 410 -6.79 9.76 -22.73
CA ARG A 410 -6.94 9.38 -24.13
C ARG A 410 -5.73 8.59 -24.65
N ALA A 411 -4.52 8.94 -24.22
CA ALA A 411 -3.31 8.21 -24.57
C ALA A 411 -3.28 6.81 -23.93
N ALA A 412 -3.67 6.70 -22.65
CA ALA A 412 -3.76 5.44 -21.94
C ALA A 412 -4.77 4.48 -22.58
N LEU A 413 -5.95 4.98 -23.01
CA LEU A 413 -6.94 4.17 -23.73
C LEU A 413 -6.34 3.51 -24.98
N ARG A 414 -5.55 4.26 -25.78
CA ARG A 414 -4.89 3.71 -26.97
C ARG A 414 -3.84 2.66 -26.66
N ARG A 415 -3.08 2.80 -25.56
CA ARG A 415 -2.09 1.81 -25.12
C ARG A 415 -2.73 0.53 -24.58
N LEU A 416 -3.81 0.70 -23.81
CA LEU A 416 -4.51 -0.41 -23.13
C LEU A 416 -5.39 -1.24 -24.06
N TYR A 417 -5.80 -0.67 -25.20
CA TYR A 417 -6.70 -1.34 -26.12
C TYR A 417 -6.42 -0.95 -27.57
N SER A 418 -5.54 -1.72 -28.22
CA SER A 418 -5.30 -1.65 -29.66
C SER A 418 -6.09 -2.78 -30.36
N SER A 419 -6.92 -2.43 -31.33
CA SER A 419 -7.74 -3.39 -32.08
C SER A 419 -6.92 -4.30 -33.00
N ASP A 420 -5.66 -3.92 -33.32
CA ASP A 420 -4.84 -4.64 -34.28
C ASP A 420 -4.22 -5.93 -33.78
N GLU A 421 -4.01 -6.08 -32.46
CA GLU A 421 -3.38 -7.26 -31.88
C GLU A 421 -4.31 -8.46 -31.70
N ARG A 422 -5.65 -8.27 -31.68
CA ARG A 422 -6.62 -9.36 -31.53
C ARG A 422 -6.94 -10.12 -32.81
N LYS A 423 -6.54 -9.63 -33.98
CA LYS A 423 -6.71 -10.37 -35.25
C LYS A 423 -5.71 -11.51 -35.41
N ASN A 424 -4.71 -11.60 -34.52
CA ASN A 424 -3.65 -12.61 -34.53
C ASN A 424 -3.69 -13.57 -33.33
N ARG A 425 -4.73 -13.57 -32.53
CA ARG A 425 -5.01 -14.56 -31.48
C ARG A 425 -6.39 -15.20 -31.77
#